data_42388878f111fcb6fc8d9e315fd9ccc1
#
_entry.id   42388878f111fcb6fc8d9e315fd9ccc1
#
_cell.length_a   1.000
_cell.length_b   1.000
_cell.length_c   1.000
_cell.angle_alpha   90.00
_cell.angle_beta   90.00
_cell.angle_gamma   90.00
#
_symmetry.space_group_name_H-M   'P 1'
#
loop_
_entity.id
_entity.type
_entity.pdbx_description
1 polymer ?
#
loop_
_entity_poly.entity_id
_entity_poly.type
_entity_poly.pdbx_seq_one_letter_code
_entity_poly.pdbx_strand_id
1 'polypeptide(L)'
;MLRFLSLFLILLTLIGCSKNSNQIYIPSEKIDPYKIYNEGLNAMEDNDYFFANKKFEEAELNFKNINFAAKSAIMSVFCLYGINFYDEALENLNRYFKVYPADTNLMYAHYLEAIIYFEQIGDEEHDLKPLTSTRKKIDFFLKKYPKTEYAIDLR
;
A
#
# COMPACT_ATOMS: atom_id res chain seq x y z
N MET A 1 63.49 -0.12 -29.49
CA MET A 1 62.82 -1.29 -28.90
C MET A 1 61.75 -0.89 -27.83
N LEU A 2 62.08 -0.03 -26.89
CA LEU A 2 61.14 0.36 -25.80
C LEU A 2 59.87 1.05 -26.32
N ARG A 3 59.92 1.84 -27.37
CA ARG A 3 58.76 2.54 -27.98
C ARG A 3 57.77 1.57 -28.66
N PHE A 4 58.28 0.50 -29.28
CA PHE A 4 57.42 -0.54 -29.88
C PHE A 4 56.73 -1.41 -28.86
N LEU A 5 57.40 -1.66 -27.72
CA LEU A 5 56.83 -2.41 -26.61
C LEU A 5 55.66 -1.64 -25.93
N SER A 6 55.80 -0.32 -25.82
CA SER A 6 54.74 0.57 -25.28
C SER A 6 53.52 0.63 -26.20
N LEU A 7 53.71 0.66 -27.52
CA LEU A 7 52.58 0.64 -28.49
C LEU A 7 51.86 -0.68 -28.50
N PHE A 8 52.57 -1.80 -28.34
CA PHE A 8 51.99 -3.15 -28.24
C PHE A 8 51.19 -3.34 -26.97
N LEU A 9 51.63 -2.76 -25.84
CA LEU A 9 50.92 -2.79 -24.58
C LEU A 9 49.60 -2.01 -24.62
N ILE A 10 49.56 -0.86 -25.33
CA ILE A 10 48.34 -0.05 -25.49
C ILE A 10 47.34 -0.76 -26.40
N LEU A 11 47.80 -1.53 -27.40
CA LEU A 11 46.89 -2.26 -28.31
C LEU A 11 46.19 -3.45 -27.61
N LEU A 12 46.81 -4.02 -26.58
CA LEU A 12 46.23 -5.11 -25.78
C LEU A 12 45.07 -4.65 -24.85
N THR A 13 44.99 -3.36 -24.55
CA THR A 13 43.89 -2.82 -23.68
C THR A 13 42.60 -2.56 -24.44
N LEU A 14 42.60 -2.63 -25.78
CA LEU A 14 41.43 -2.38 -26.61
C LEU A 14 40.59 -3.64 -26.92
N ILE A 15 41.03 -4.81 -26.44
CA ILE A 15 40.18 -6.02 -26.47
C ILE A 15 39.18 -5.97 -25.33
N GLY A 16 38.30 -4.95 -25.37
CA GLY A 16 37.14 -4.85 -24.49
C GLY A 16 36.23 -6.05 -24.77
N CYS A 17 36.01 -6.87 -23.76
CA CYS A 17 35.00 -7.92 -23.79
C CYS A 17 33.67 -7.37 -24.26
N SER A 18 33.31 -7.60 -25.51
CA SER A 18 31.94 -7.55 -25.98
C SER A 18 31.19 -8.68 -25.29
N LYS A 19 30.58 -8.37 -24.15
CA LYS A 19 29.65 -9.25 -23.47
C LYS A 19 28.40 -9.33 -24.36
N ASN A 20 28.37 -10.27 -25.32
CA ASN A 20 27.12 -10.68 -25.94
C ASN A 20 26.26 -11.28 -24.83
N SER A 21 25.54 -10.42 -24.12
CA SER A 21 24.38 -10.86 -23.33
C SER A 21 23.30 -11.23 -24.35
N ASN A 22 23.29 -12.48 -24.82
CA ASN A 22 22.07 -13.11 -25.29
C ASN A 22 21.14 -13.08 -24.07
N GLN A 23 20.47 -11.95 -23.82
CA GLN A 23 19.35 -11.92 -22.91
C GLN A 23 18.30 -12.83 -23.54
N ILE A 24 18.29 -14.08 -23.08
CA ILE A 24 17.14 -14.94 -23.30
C ILE A 24 15.97 -14.15 -22.75
N TYR A 25 15.08 -13.66 -23.64
CA TYR A 25 13.80 -13.09 -23.23
C TYR A 25 13.05 -14.24 -22.54
N ILE A 26 13.13 -14.25 -21.21
CA ILE A 26 12.23 -15.05 -20.38
C ILE A 26 10.95 -14.21 -20.33
N PRO A 27 9.85 -14.66 -20.96
CA PRO A 27 8.57 -13.96 -20.80
C PRO A 27 8.34 -13.80 -19.30
N SER A 28 8.15 -12.59 -18.82
CA SER A 28 7.81 -12.38 -17.42
C SER A 28 6.56 -13.21 -17.16
N GLU A 29 6.61 -14.07 -16.16
CA GLU A 29 5.45 -14.84 -15.74
C GLU A 29 4.28 -13.85 -15.60
N LYS A 30 3.16 -14.15 -16.27
CA LYS A 30 2.03 -13.24 -16.28
C LYS A 30 1.55 -13.08 -14.85
N ILE A 31 1.76 -11.93 -14.27
CA ILE A 31 1.33 -11.61 -12.92
C ILE A 31 -0.19 -11.80 -12.84
N ASP A 32 -0.63 -12.70 -11.96
CA ASP A 32 -2.04 -12.90 -11.66
C ASP A 32 -2.41 -12.13 -10.38
N PRO A 33 -3.09 -10.99 -10.50
CA PRO A 33 -3.45 -10.18 -9.35
C PRO A 33 -4.41 -10.88 -8.39
N TYR A 34 -5.22 -11.83 -8.87
CA TYR A 34 -6.09 -12.62 -7.98
C TYR A 34 -5.30 -13.57 -7.10
N LYS A 35 -4.24 -14.18 -7.62
CA LYS A 35 -3.34 -15.01 -6.82
C LYS A 35 -2.68 -14.18 -5.73
N ILE A 36 -2.14 -13.00 -6.09
CA ILE A 36 -1.48 -12.09 -5.14
C ILE A 36 -2.47 -11.64 -4.05
N TYR A 37 -3.70 -11.28 -4.45
CA TYR A 37 -4.75 -10.91 -3.50
C TYR A 37 -5.07 -12.04 -2.51
N ASN A 38 -5.16 -13.28 -3.00
CA ASN A 38 -5.39 -14.45 -2.15
C ASN A 38 -4.21 -14.75 -1.22
N GLU A 39 -2.97 -14.53 -1.67
CA GLU A 39 -1.80 -14.59 -0.78
C GLU A 39 -1.93 -13.59 0.37
N GLY A 40 -2.44 -12.38 0.11
CA GLY A 40 -2.75 -11.38 1.14
C GLY A 40 -3.81 -11.86 2.12
N LEU A 41 -4.89 -12.48 1.63
CA LEU A 41 -5.94 -13.04 2.50
C LEU A 41 -5.39 -14.14 3.40
N ASN A 42 -4.62 -15.08 2.86
CA ASN A 42 -4.02 -16.16 3.63
C ASN A 42 -3.08 -15.60 4.72
N ALA A 43 -2.28 -14.59 4.38
CA ALA A 43 -1.41 -13.94 5.35
C ALA A 43 -2.20 -13.27 6.49
N MET A 44 -3.38 -12.69 6.20
CA MET A 44 -4.27 -12.15 7.24
C MET A 44 -4.81 -13.26 8.14
N GLU A 45 -5.18 -14.41 7.61
CA GLU A 45 -5.61 -15.58 8.40
C GLU A 45 -4.51 -16.06 9.34
N ASP A 46 -3.25 -15.95 8.90
CA ASP A 46 -2.07 -16.27 9.70
C ASP A 46 -1.65 -15.12 10.66
N ASN A 47 -2.41 -14.02 10.72
CA ASN A 47 -2.12 -12.79 11.45
C ASN A 47 -0.83 -12.07 11.01
N ASP A 48 -0.29 -12.39 9.82
CA ASP A 48 0.82 -11.67 9.22
C ASP A 48 0.32 -10.47 8.41
N TYR A 49 -0.18 -9.46 9.14
CA TYR A 49 -0.71 -8.23 8.54
C TYR A 49 0.34 -7.43 7.77
N PHE A 50 1.62 -7.53 8.15
CA PHE A 50 2.68 -6.84 7.43
C PHE A 50 2.86 -7.42 6.02
N PHE A 51 2.94 -8.75 5.91
CA PHE A 51 3.04 -9.42 4.61
C PHE A 51 1.74 -9.26 3.80
N ALA A 52 0.59 -9.37 4.46
CA ALA A 52 -0.71 -9.15 3.84
C ALA A 52 -0.81 -7.75 3.20
N ASN A 53 -0.39 -6.69 3.92
CA ASN A 53 -0.33 -5.34 3.38
C ASN A 53 0.47 -5.29 2.07
N LYS A 54 1.68 -5.85 2.05
CA LYS A 54 2.53 -5.90 0.85
C LYS A 54 1.83 -6.57 -0.33
N LYS A 55 1.11 -7.66 -0.06
CA LYS A 55 0.38 -8.41 -1.09
C LYS A 55 -0.82 -7.63 -1.62
N PHE A 56 -1.54 -6.93 -0.77
CA PHE A 56 -2.65 -6.09 -1.22
C PHE A 56 -2.18 -4.86 -2.03
N GLU A 57 -1.08 -4.23 -1.65
CA GLU A 57 -0.46 -3.15 -2.44
C GLU A 57 -0.03 -3.66 -3.82
N GLU A 58 0.62 -4.82 -3.88
CA GLU A 58 1.02 -5.46 -5.13
C GLU A 58 -0.20 -5.82 -6.00
N ALA A 59 -1.25 -6.37 -5.39
CA ALA A 59 -2.49 -6.71 -6.10
C ALA A 59 -3.18 -5.46 -6.66
N GLU A 60 -3.28 -4.37 -5.88
CA GLU A 60 -3.84 -3.10 -6.32
C GLU A 60 -3.20 -2.62 -7.61
N LEU A 61 -1.86 -2.63 -7.67
CA LEU A 61 -1.09 -2.17 -8.83
C LEU A 61 -1.27 -3.03 -10.07
N ASN A 62 -1.62 -4.30 -9.91
CA ASN A 62 -1.73 -5.26 -10.99
C ASN A 62 -3.17 -5.51 -11.47
N PHE A 63 -4.19 -5.13 -10.69
CA PHE A 63 -5.58 -5.22 -11.13
C PHE A 63 -5.90 -4.20 -12.22
N LYS A 64 -6.43 -4.67 -13.34
CA LYS A 64 -7.01 -3.82 -14.39
C LYS A 64 -8.43 -3.37 -14.06
N ASN A 65 -9.15 -4.15 -13.24
CA ASN A 65 -10.49 -3.82 -12.80
C ASN A 65 -10.40 -2.91 -11.57
N ILE A 66 -10.96 -1.70 -11.70
CA ILE A 66 -10.90 -0.66 -10.67
C ILE A 66 -11.53 -1.09 -9.34
N ASN A 67 -12.58 -1.91 -9.38
CA ASN A 67 -13.26 -2.35 -8.15
C ASN A 67 -12.38 -3.32 -7.35
N PHE A 68 -11.64 -4.20 -8.02
CA PHE A 68 -10.68 -5.09 -7.35
C PHE A 68 -9.44 -4.34 -6.87
N ALA A 69 -8.98 -3.33 -7.63
CA ALA A 69 -7.90 -2.45 -7.18
C ALA A 69 -8.32 -1.68 -5.92
N ALA A 70 -9.51 -1.06 -5.92
CA ALA A 70 -10.05 -0.37 -4.76
C ALA A 70 -10.20 -1.29 -3.54
N LYS A 71 -10.68 -2.52 -3.77
CA LYS A 71 -10.80 -3.52 -2.69
C LYS A 71 -9.43 -3.88 -2.11
N SER A 72 -8.42 -4.05 -2.95
CA SER A 72 -7.05 -4.32 -2.49
C SER A 72 -6.50 -3.13 -1.69
N ALA A 73 -6.71 -1.90 -2.16
CA ALA A 73 -6.28 -0.70 -1.47
C ALA A 73 -6.88 -0.59 -0.06
N ILE A 74 -8.18 -0.84 0.13
CA ILE A 74 -8.79 -0.75 1.45
C ILE A 74 -8.36 -1.90 2.37
N MET A 75 -8.07 -3.09 1.82
CA MET A 75 -7.50 -4.21 2.59
C MET A 75 -6.08 -3.90 3.07
N SER A 76 -5.26 -3.23 2.25
CA SER A 76 -3.93 -2.72 2.66
C SER A 76 -4.05 -1.78 3.86
N VAL A 77 -4.98 -0.81 3.80
CA VAL A 77 -5.24 0.11 4.93
C VAL A 77 -5.63 -0.64 6.19
N PHE A 78 -6.52 -1.63 6.07
CA PHE A 78 -6.93 -2.44 7.21
C PHE A 78 -5.75 -3.19 7.84
N CYS A 79 -4.83 -3.72 7.02
CA CYS A 79 -3.64 -4.38 7.52
C CYS A 79 -2.70 -3.42 8.27
N LEU A 80 -2.49 -2.22 7.73
CA LEU A 80 -1.70 -1.17 8.40
C LEU A 80 -2.30 -0.78 9.75
N TYR A 81 -3.63 -0.61 9.81
CA TYR A 81 -4.35 -0.39 11.07
C TYR A 81 -4.11 -1.54 12.05
N GLY A 82 -4.19 -2.80 11.60
CA GLY A 82 -4.01 -3.99 12.44
C GLY A 82 -2.63 -4.13 13.07
N ILE A 83 -1.60 -3.46 12.51
CA ILE A 83 -0.24 -3.41 13.07
C ILE A 83 0.12 -2.06 13.67
N ASN A 84 -0.88 -1.20 13.91
CA ASN A 84 -0.76 0.13 14.52
C ASN A 84 0.10 1.12 13.69
N PHE A 85 0.19 0.93 12.38
CA PHE A 85 0.85 1.87 11.45
C PHE A 85 -0.18 2.93 11.02
N TYR A 86 -0.60 3.75 12.00
CA TYR A 86 -1.74 4.66 11.84
C TYR A 86 -1.48 5.78 10.84
N ASP A 87 -0.28 6.33 10.82
CA ASP A 87 0.07 7.42 9.90
C ASP A 87 0.05 6.95 8.46
N GLU A 88 0.65 5.80 8.17
CA GLU A 88 0.65 5.17 6.85
C GLU A 88 -0.77 4.75 6.43
N ALA A 89 -1.56 4.24 7.37
CA ALA A 89 -2.97 3.91 7.12
C ALA A 89 -3.78 5.14 6.72
N LEU A 90 -3.60 6.27 7.42
CA LEU A 90 -4.26 7.53 7.08
C LEU A 90 -3.78 8.12 5.74
N GLU A 91 -2.50 8.01 5.43
CA GLU A 91 -1.97 8.41 4.13
C GLU A 91 -2.60 7.59 2.99
N ASN A 92 -2.66 6.27 3.15
CA ASN A 92 -3.29 5.37 2.20
C ASN A 92 -4.81 5.62 2.08
N LEU A 93 -5.52 5.95 3.18
CA LEU A 93 -6.93 6.37 3.12
C LEU A 93 -7.12 7.67 2.34
N ASN A 94 -6.25 8.67 2.57
CA ASN A 94 -6.30 9.91 1.80
C ASN A 94 -6.08 9.68 0.30
N ARG A 95 -5.18 8.77 -0.06
CA ARG A 95 -4.99 8.33 -1.43
C ARG A 95 -6.22 7.60 -1.96
N TYR A 96 -6.77 6.67 -1.18
CA TYR A 96 -7.97 5.90 -1.53
C TYR A 96 -9.17 6.82 -1.88
N PHE A 97 -9.46 7.81 -1.05
CA PHE A 97 -10.55 8.76 -1.33
C PHE A 97 -10.37 9.56 -2.62
N LYS A 98 -9.13 9.82 -3.03
CA LYS A 98 -8.82 10.54 -4.27
C LYS A 98 -8.88 9.65 -5.50
N VAL A 99 -8.40 8.42 -5.39
CA VAL A 99 -8.28 7.48 -6.52
C VAL A 99 -9.59 6.74 -6.76
N TYR A 100 -10.35 6.43 -5.70
CA TYR A 100 -11.57 5.63 -5.74
C TYR A 100 -12.81 6.36 -5.19
N PRO A 101 -13.14 7.57 -5.68
CA PRO A 101 -14.20 8.42 -5.10
C PRO A 101 -15.61 7.87 -5.26
N ALA A 102 -15.82 6.84 -6.07
CA ALA A 102 -17.12 6.20 -6.31
C ALA A 102 -17.16 4.72 -5.88
N ASP A 103 -16.16 4.27 -5.08
CA ASP A 103 -16.11 2.88 -4.63
C ASP A 103 -17.20 2.57 -3.60
N THR A 104 -17.69 1.34 -3.62
CA THR A 104 -18.75 0.87 -2.72
C THR A 104 -18.30 0.79 -1.26
N ASN A 105 -16.99 0.69 -1.00
CA ASN A 105 -16.43 0.61 0.34
C ASN A 105 -16.10 1.99 0.96
N LEU A 106 -16.50 3.11 0.33
CA LEU A 106 -16.27 4.45 0.88
C LEU A 106 -16.83 4.63 2.30
N MET A 107 -17.96 4.00 2.58
CA MET A 107 -18.53 4.02 3.93
C MET A 107 -17.60 3.38 4.93
N TYR A 108 -17.10 2.18 4.63
CA TYR A 108 -16.13 1.49 5.47
C TYR A 108 -14.81 2.26 5.60
N ALA A 109 -14.33 2.86 4.51
CA ALA A 109 -13.12 3.67 4.53
C ALA A 109 -13.25 4.88 5.48
N HIS A 110 -14.40 5.57 5.49
CA HIS A 110 -14.64 6.67 6.43
C HIS A 110 -14.79 6.19 7.88
N TYR A 111 -15.38 5.01 8.09
CA TYR A 111 -15.43 4.40 9.41
C TYR A 111 -14.02 4.08 9.90
N LEU A 112 -13.22 3.40 9.09
CA LEU A 112 -11.85 3.07 9.44
C LEU A 112 -10.99 4.31 9.71
N GLU A 113 -11.19 5.39 8.94
CA GLU A 113 -10.55 6.68 9.19
C GLU A 113 -10.90 7.21 10.61
N ALA A 114 -12.17 7.15 11.00
CA ALA A 114 -12.61 7.62 12.32
C ALA A 114 -12.00 6.78 13.46
N ILE A 115 -11.96 5.47 13.31
CA ILE A 115 -11.34 4.55 14.29
C ILE A 115 -9.83 4.80 14.41
N ILE A 116 -9.11 4.95 13.28
CA ILE A 116 -7.67 5.22 13.32
C ILE A 116 -7.37 6.54 14.07
N TYR A 117 -8.16 7.59 13.82
CA TYR A 117 -8.02 8.83 14.58
C TYR A 117 -8.34 8.64 16.07
N PHE A 118 -9.30 7.78 16.42
CA PHE A 118 -9.63 7.47 17.80
C PHE A 118 -8.49 6.74 18.51
N GLU A 119 -7.89 5.75 17.88
CA GLU A 119 -6.75 4.98 18.44
C GLU A 119 -5.50 5.85 18.66
N GLN A 120 -5.39 6.95 17.92
CA GLN A 120 -4.28 7.91 18.09
C GLN A 120 -4.51 8.89 19.26
N ILE A 121 -5.66 8.82 19.96
CA ILE A 121 -5.87 9.57 21.20
C ILE A 121 -5.03 8.88 22.28
N GLY A 122 -3.76 9.26 22.38
CA GLY A 122 -2.88 8.74 23.42
C GLY A 122 -3.05 9.44 24.76
N ASP A 123 -2.25 9.01 25.75
CA ASP A 123 -2.18 9.58 27.11
C ASP A 123 -1.57 11.00 27.15
N GLU A 124 -1.49 11.69 26.02
CA GLU A 124 -0.94 13.04 25.97
C GLU A 124 -1.95 14.04 26.56
N GLU A 125 -1.84 14.27 27.87
CA GLU A 125 -2.70 15.16 28.68
C GLU A 125 -2.80 16.60 28.14
N HIS A 126 -2.04 16.98 27.11
CA HIS A 126 -1.86 18.38 26.71
C HIS A 126 -2.14 18.70 25.24
N ASP A 127 -2.30 17.72 24.34
CA ASP A 127 -2.64 17.98 22.95
C ASP A 127 -4.11 17.59 22.62
N LEU A 128 -4.96 18.60 22.48
CA LEU A 128 -6.36 18.42 22.11
C LEU A 128 -6.58 18.21 20.60
N LYS A 129 -5.54 18.26 19.78
CA LYS A 129 -5.67 18.12 18.32
C LYS A 129 -6.16 16.73 17.91
N PRO A 130 -5.62 15.61 18.44
CA PRO A 130 -6.13 14.28 18.11
C PRO A 130 -7.61 14.14 18.44
N LEU A 131 -8.03 14.56 19.63
CA LEU A 131 -9.43 14.53 20.08
C LEU A 131 -10.34 15.34 19.14
N THR A 132 -9.90 16.55 18.77
CA THR A 132 -10.67 17.42 17.85
C THR A 132 -10.78 16.80 16.45
N SER A 133 -9.73 16.18 15.97
CA SER A 133 -9.71 15.50 14.67
C SER A 133 -10.62 14.29 14.67
N THR A 134 -10.52 13.45 15.69
CA THR A 134 -11.40 12.28 15.89
C THR A 134 -12.85 12.70 15.91
N ARG A 135 -13.21 13.69 16.71
CA ARG A 135 -14.59 14.19 16.80
C ARG A 135 -15.11 14.63 15.43
N LYS A 136 -14.32 15.37 14.66
CA LYS A 136 -14.70 15.81 13.30
C LYS A 136 -14.98 14.62 12.37
N LYS A 137 -14.19 13.56 12.45
CA LYS A 137 -14.36 12.36 11.61
C LYS A 137 -15.60 11.57 12.02
N ILE A 138 -15.84 11.41 13.33
CA ILE A 138 -17.05 10.77 13.86
C ILE A 138 -18.29 11.58 13.47
N ASP A 139 -18.33 12.88 13.72
CA ASP A 139 -19.46 13.75 13.37
C ASP A 139 -19.77 13.71 11.88
N PHE A 140 -18.73 13.73 11.03
CA PHE A 140 -18.88 13.56 9.58
C PHE A 140 -19.52 12.22 9.23
N PHE A 141 -19.02 11.12 9.81
CA PHE A 141 -19.53 9.79 9.56
C PHE A 141 -21.00 9.65 9.98
N LEU A 142 -21.33 10.05 11.20
CA LEU A 142 -22.69 9.97 11.75
C LEU A 142 -23.69 10.83 10.96
N LYS A 143 -23.25 11.96 10.41
CA LYS A 143 -24.07 12.80 9.53
C LYS A 143 -24.31 12.15 8.17
N LYS A 144 -23.29 11.51 7.60
CA LYS A 144 -23.34 10.93 6.24
C LYS A 144 -23.99 9.55 6.20
N TYR A 145 -23.77 8.73 7.26
CA TYR A 145 -24.18 7.33 7.33
C TYR A 145 -24.95 6.99 8.63
N PRO A 146 -26.01 7.72 9.01
CA PRO A 146 -26.59 7.67 10.36
C PRO A 146 -27.28 6.35 10.74
N LYS A 147 -27.61 5.50 9.74
CA LYS A 147 -28.42 4.28 9.91
C LYS A 147 -27.62 3.00 9.67
N THR A 148 -26.33 3.03 9.87
CA THR A 148 -25.44 1.88 9.64
C THR A 148 -24.99 1.25 10.96
N GLU A 149 -24.55 0.00 10.91
CA GLU A 149 -23.95 -0.68 12.07
C GLU A 149 -22.73 0.09 12.58
N TYR A 150 -21.91 0.60 11.68
CA TYR A 150 -20.75 1.44 12.02
C TYR A 150 -21.15 2.72 12.76
N ALA A 151 -22.32 3.30 12.47
CA ALA A 151 -22.80 4.47 13.19
C ALA A 151 -23.24 4.14 14.63
N ILE A 152 -23.63 2.91 14.89
CA ILE A 152 -23.94 2.44 16.26
C ILE A 152 -22.65 2.31 17.06
N ASP A 153 -21.62 1.77 16.44
CA ASP A 153 -20.30 1.58 17.04
C ASP A 153 -19.59 2.92 17.37
N LEU A 154 -19.78 3.94 16.54
CA LEU A 154 -19.19 5.26 16.73
C LEU A 154 -19.96 6.20 17.70
N ARG A 155 -21.06 5.76 18.32
CA ARG A 155 -21.84 6.57 19.28
C ARG A 155 -21.49 6.32 20.72
#